data_6a2e2bb19808e5c7a6f8132dc86387be
#
_entry.id   6a2e2bb19808e5c7a6f8132dc86387be
#
_cell.length_a   1.000
_cell.length_b   1.000
_cell.length_c   1.000
_cell.angle_alpha   90.00
_cell.angle_beta   90.00
_cell.angle_gamma   90.00
#
_symmetry.space_group_name_H-M   'P 1'
#
loop_
_entity.id
_entity.type
_entity.pdbx_description
1 polymer ?
#
loop_
_entity_poly.entity_id
_entity_poly.type
_entity_poly.pdbx_seq_one_letter_code
_entity_poly.pdbx_strand_id
1 'polypeptide(L)'
;MSLEDNLNKILIIDFGSQFTQLIARRIRELGVYSQIISHKKINNHILKTKNIIGIILSGGPLNVYEVKKVKFNKKILNSKVPILGICFGHQIIAKEFGGSVNKSKVREFGLANIKRIKKSILTRNFFNRNGLNNVWMSHSDEVTKIPKGFKVIASS
;
A
#
# COMPACT_ATOMS: atom_id res chain seq x y z
N MET A 1 -11.96 1.71 27.98
CA MET A 1 -11.00 2.08 26.90
C MET A 1 -9.75 1.25 27.18
N SER A 2 -9.39 0.37 26.26
CA SER A 2 -8.18 -0.44 26.42
C SER A 2 -6.92 0.43 26.26
N LEU A 3 -5.81 0.04 26.88
CA LEU A 3 -4.51 0.71 26.70
C LEU A 3 -4.13 0.83 25.21
N GLU A 4 -4.56 -0.11 24.38
CA GLU A 4 -4.35 -0.13 22.93
C GLU A 4 -5.06 1.01 22.18
N ASP A 5 -6.15 1.56 22.74
CA ASP A 5 -6.91 2.64 22.11
C ASP A 5 -6.16 3.98 22.14
N ASN A 6 -5.16 4.12 23.01
CA ASN A 6 -4.37 5.34 23.16
C ASN A 6 -3.01 5.32 22.42
N LEU A 7 -2.57 4.16 21.93
CA LEU A 7 -1.29 4.05 21.24
C LEU A 7 -1.38 4.54 19.79
N ASN A 8 -0.39 5.32 19.38
CA ASN A 8 -0.20 5.64 17.98
C ASN A 8 0.00 4.36 17.17
N LYS A 9 -0.74 4.22 16.08
CA LYS A 9 -0.75 2.98 15.30
C LYS A 9 -0.74 3.17 13.79
N ILE A 10 -0.15 2.20 13.12
CA ILE A 10 -0.34 1.98 11.68
C ILE A 10 -1.55 1.06 11.49
N LEU A 11 -2.54 1.53 10.75
CA LEU A 11 -3.71 0.72 10.40
C LEU A 11 -3.44 -0.03 9.09
N ILE A 12 -3.51 -1.35 9.11
CA ILE A 12 -3.30 -2.19 7.93
C ILE A 12 -4.66 -2.70 7.46
N ILE A 13 -5.05 -2.29 6.26
CA ILE A 13 -6.28 -2.73 5.62
C ILE A 13 -5.99 -4.00 4.84
N ASP A 14 -6.60 -5.10 5.30
CA ASP A 14 -6.40 -6.41 4.71
C ASP A 14 -7.40 -6.69 3.58
N PHE A 15 -6.86 -6.90 2.38
CA PHE A 15 -7.59 -7.34 1.20
C PHE A 15 -7.44 -8.84 0.92
N GLY A 16 -6.93 -9.60 1.89
CA GLY A 16 -6.71 -11.05 1.77
C GLY A 16 -5.31 -11.43 1.29
N SER A 17 -4.32 -10.60 1.54
CA SER A 17 -2.92 -10.92 1.25
C SER A 17 -2.35 -11.90 2.27
N GLN A 18 -1.66 -12.93 1.79
CA GLN A 18 -0.87 -13.83 2.64
C GLN A 18 0.26 -13.10 3.39
N PHE A 19 0.66 -11.90 2.95
CA PHE A 19 1.72 -11.12 3.56
C PHE A 19 1.24 -10.10 4.60
N THR A 20 -0.08 -9.95 4.83
CA THR A 20 -0.62 -8.94 5.75
C THR A 20 -0.06 -9.09 7.16
N GLN A 21 0.01 -10.32 7.68
CA GLN A 21 0.58 -10.60 8.99
C GLN A 21 2.09 -10.30 9.07
N LEU A 22 2.83 -10.61 8.00
CA LEU A 22 4.26 -10.29 7.91
C LEU A 22 4.48 -8.77 7.93
N ILE A 23 3.68 -8.01 7.20
CA ILE A 23 3.73 -6.53 7.22
C ILE A 23 3.51 -6.02 8.64
N ALA A 24 2.48 -6.50 9.33
CA ALA A 24 2.18 -6.12 10.71
C ALA A 24 3.33 -6.43 11.66
N ARG A 25 3.92 -7.61 11.53
CA ARG A 25 5.07 -8.04 12.32
C ARG A 25 6.28 -7.13 12.10
N ARG A 26 6.62 -6.82 10.85
CA ARG A 26 7.75 -5.92 10.52
C ARG A 26 7.58 -4.52 11.10
N ILE A 27 6.36 -3.98 11.09
CA ILE A 27 6.08 -2.68 11.71
C ILE A 27 6.30 -2.74 13.21
N ARG A 28 5.86 -3.80 13.89
CA ARG A 28 6.03 -3.98 15.33
C ARG A 28 7.50 -4.18 15.73
N GLU A 29 8.27 -4.89 14.91
CA GLU A 29 9.72 -5.04 15.08
C GLU A 29 10.46 -3.68 15.04
N LEU A 30 9.88 -2.68 14.37
CA LEU A 30 10.35 -1.29 14.35
C LEU A 30 9.82 -0.45 15.54
N GLY A 31 9.16 -1.07 16.51
CA GLY A 31 8.65 -0.39 17.71
C GLY A 31 7.34 0.38 17.48
N VAL A 32 6.65 0.17 16.36
CA VAL A 32 5.38 0.84 16.07
C VAL A 32 4.21 -0.14 16.18
N TYR A 33 3.18 0.24 16.95
CA TYR A 33 1.99 -0.60 17.03
C TYR A 33 1.26 -0.66 15.70
N SER A 34 0.80 -1.84 15.30
CA SER A 34 0.04 -2.06 14.07
C SER A 34 -1.23 -2.85 14.33
N GLN A 35 -2.31 -2.43 13.71
CA GLN A 35 -3.62 -3.08 13.80
C GLN A 35 -4.06 -3.51 12.41
N ILE A 36 -4.41 -4.79 12.25
CA ILE A 36 -4.98 -5.32 11.00
C ILE A 36 -6.50 -5.24 11.09
N ILE A 37 -7.11 -4.75 10.02
CA ILE A 37 -8.55 -4.75 9.86
C ILE A 37 -8.94 -5.19 8.45
N SER A 38 -9.94 -6.06 8.34
CA SER A 38 -10.48 -6.42 7.03
C SER A 38 -11.09 -5.21 6.32
N HIS A 39 -10.85 -5.07 5.02
CA HIS A 39 -11.44 -4.02 4.18
C HIS A 39 -12.97 -3.92 4.30
N LYS A 40 -13.65 -5.04 4.62
CA LYS A 40 -15.12 -5.09 4.81
C LYS A 40 -15.59 -4.42 6.10
N LYS A 41 -14.69 -4.29 7.10
CA LYS A 41 -15.01 -3.75 8.44
C LYS A 41 -14.69 -2.27 8.59
N ILE A 42 -14.18 -1.61 7.56
CA ILE A 42 -13.88 -0.19 7.60
C ILE A 42 -15.18 0.61 7.66
N ASN A 43 -15.34 1.35 8.73
CA ASN A 43 -16.49 2.21 8.98
C ASN A 43 -16.06 3.63 9.37
N ASN A 44 -17.00 4.54 9.49
CA ASN A 44 -16.72 5.94 9.83
C ASN A 44 -16.14 6.12 11.24
N HIS A 45 -16.40 5.20 12.17
CA HIS A 45 -15.84 5.25 13.53
C HIS A 45 -14.32 5.05 13.48
N ILE A 46 -13.86 4.03 12.75
CA ILE A 46 -12.43 3.75 12.56
C ILE A 46 -11.73 4.94 11.90
N LEU A 47 -12.36 5.57 10.91
CA LEU A 47 -11.80 6.74 10.22
C LEU A 47 -11.66 7.98 11.11
N LYS A 48 -12.39 8.06 12.19
CA LYS A 48 -12.34 9.15 13.19
C LYS A 48 -11.35 8.89 14.32
N THR A 49 -10.72 7.72 14.37
CA THR A 49 -9.75 7.37 15.41
C THR A 49 -8.53 8.28 15.35
N LYS A 50 -8.26 9.04 16.42
CA LYS A 50 -7.23 10.10 16.42
C LYS A 50 -5.79 9.57 16.40
N ASN A 51 -5.56 8.36 16.87
CA ASN A 51 -4.23 7.77 17.03
C ASN A 51 -3.75 6.93 15.81
N ILE A 52 -4.44 6.98 14.69
CA ILE A 52 -3.93 6.42 13.44
C ILE A 52 -2.91 7.42 12.85
N ILE A 53 -1.65 7.02 12.76
CA ILE A 53 -0.55 7.85 12.23
C ILE A 53 -0.15 7.48 10.79
N GLY A 54 -0.68 6.37 10.27
CA GLY A 54 -0.48 5.94 8.89
C GLY A 54 -1.39 4.76 8.55
N ILE A 55 -1.61 4.56 7.28
CA ILE A 55 -2.46 3.51 6.75
C ILE A 55 -1.69 2.72 5.70
N ILE A 56 -1.79 1.39 5.75
CA ILE A 56 -1.27 0.51 4.70
C ILE A 56 -2.44 -0.23 4.06
N LEU A 57 -2.56 -0.12 2.76
CA LEU A 57 -3.47 -0.94 1.95
C LEU A 57 -2.68 -2.15 1.47
N SER A 58 -3.01 -3.34 1.96
CA SER A 58 -2.28 -4.57 1.62
C SER A 58 -2.51 -5.01 0.17
N GLY A 59 -1.78 -6.02 -0.26
CA GLY A 59 -2.12 -6.80 -1.43
C GLY A 59 -3.38 -7.64 -1.24
N GLY A 60 -3.71 -8.43 -2.23
CA GLY A 60 -4.84 -9.36 -2.18
C GLY A 60 -4.94 -10.20 -3.46
N PRO A 61 -5.75 -11.26 -3.44
CA PRO A 61 -5.95 -12.12 -4.60
C PRO A 61 -6.84 -11.47 -5.68
N LEU A 62 -7.47 -10.33 -5.35
CA LEU A 62 -8.36 -9.61 -6.25
C LEU A 62 -7.56 -8.84 -7.30
N ASN A 63 -8.07 -8.77 -8.50
CA ASN A 63 -7.54 -7.89 -9.54
C ASN A 63 -8.27 -6.55 -9.54
N VAL A 64 -7.65 -5.55 -10.14
CA VAL A 64 -8.18 -4.18 -10.15
C VAL A 64 -9.48 -4.03 -10.95
N TYR A 65 -9.77 -4.95 -11.86
CA TYR A 65 -11.03 -4.95 -12.62
C TYR A 65 -12.23 -5.32 -11.74
N GLU A 66 -11.95 -6.01 -10.63
CA GLU A 66 -12.94 -6.39 -9.63
C GLU A 66 -13.10 -5.37 -8.50
N VAL A 67 -12.33 -4.26 -8.53
CA VAL A 67 -12.42 -3.20 -7.50
C VAL A 67 -13.84 -2.67 -7.31
N LYS A 68 -14.66 -2.63 -8.38
CA LYS A 68 -16.08 -2.26 -8.27
C LYS A 68 -16.88 -3.25 -7.40
N LYS A 69 -16.44 -4.51 -7.33
CA LYS A 69 -17.06 -5.55 -6.50
C LYS A 69 -16.54 -5.53 -5.05
N VAL A 70 -15.41 -4.88 -4.82
CA VAL A 70 -14.81 -4.77 -3.48
C VAL A 70 -15.56 -3.73 -2.67
N LYS A 71 -16.33 -4.18 -1.70
CA LYS A 71 -16.95 -3.29 -0.71
C LYS A 71 -15.85 -2.71 0.20
N PHE A 72 -15.41 -1.52 -0.12
CA PHE A 72 -14.35 -0.81 0.56
C PHE A 72 -14.77 0.64 0.77
N ASN A 73 -14.62 1.14 1.98
CA ASN A 73 -14.97 2.52 2.28
C ASN A 73 -13.87 3.46 1.76
N LYS A 74 -14.06 4.00 0.55
CA LYS A 74 -13.12 4.89 -0.15
C LYS A 74 -12.81 6.18 0.60
N LYS A 75 -13.62 6.57 1.59
CA LYS A 75 -13.35 7.76 2.42
C LYS A 75 -12.00 7.67 3.15
N ILE A 76 -11.46 6.45 3.34
CA ILE A 76 -10.14 6.26 3.94
C ILE A 76 -9.02 6.90 3.09
N LEU A 77 -9.19 6.96 1.76
CA LEU A 77 -8.22 7.59 0.85
C LEU A 77 -8.15 9.10 1.00
N ASN A 78 -9.18 9.72 1.61
CA ASN A 78 -9.22 11.14 1.94
C ASN A 78 -8.74 11.43 3.37
N SER A 79 -8.14 10.46 4.05
CA SER A 79 -7.60 10.65 5.39
C SER A 79 -6.42 11.64 5.35
N LYS A 80 -6.21 12.34 6.47
CA LYS A 80 -5.09 13.29 6.61
C LYS A 80 -3.75 12.63 6.92
N VAL A 81 -3.74 11.31 7.15
CA VAL A 81 -2.52 10.57 7.45
C VAL A 81 -1.92 9.94 6.19
N PRO A 82 -0.61 9.68 6.14
CA PRO A 82 0.03 9.01 5.01
C PRO A 82 -0.59 7.65 4.72
N ILE A 83 -0.74 7.33 3.43
CA ILE A 83 -1.25 6.04 2.96
C ILE A 83 -0.22 5.38 2.06
N LEU A 84 0.12 4.13 2.36
CA LEU A 84 0.97 3.27 1.53
C LEU A 84 0.12 2.15 0.91
N GLY A 85 0.13 2.03 -0.40
CA GLY A 85 -0.46 0.89 -1.11
C GLY A 85 0.61 -0.13 -1.51
N ILE A 86 0.33 -1.41 -1.28
CA ILE A 86 1.19 -2.52 -1.67
C ILE A 86 0.42 -3.42 -2.64
N CYS A 87 0.98 -3.72 -3.80
CA CYS A 87 0.37 -4.56 -4.83
C CYS A 87 -1.07 -4.11 -5.15
N PHE A 88 -2.09 -4.89 -4.84
CA PHE A 88 -3.50 -4.52 -5.04
C PHE A 88 -3.87 -3.18 -4.39
N GLY A 89 -3.37 -2.90 -3.19
CA GLY A 89 -3.58 -1.59 -2.52
C GLY A 89 -3.00 -0.42 -3.31
N HIS A 90 -1.83 -0.58 -3.95
CA HIS A 90 -1.24 0.41 -4.84
C HIS A 90 -2.11 0.64 -6.09
N GLN A 91 -2.64 -0.44 -6.67
CA GLN A 91 -3.53 -0.38 -7.83
C GLN A 91 -4.86 0.31 -7.51
N ILE A 92 -5.43 0.06 -6.31
CA ILE A 92 -6.61 0.79 -5.82
C ILE A 92 -6.34 2.29 -5.78
N ILE A 93 -5.24 2.70 -5.14
CA ILE A 93 -4.86 4.12 -5.05
C ILE A 93 -4.77 4.73 -6.45
N ALA A 94 -4.02 4.09 -7.35
CA ALA A 94 -3.87 4.59 -8.71
C ALA A 94 -5.22 4.79 -9.41
N LYS A 95 -6.11 3.82 -9.33
CA LYS A 95 -7.43 3.87 -9.98
C LYS A 95 -8.36 4.91 -9.37
N GLU A 96 -8.41 4.99 -8.04
CA GLU A 96 -9.30 5.92 -7.34
C GLU A 96 -8.90 7.40 -7.54
N PHE A 97 -7.63 7.67 -7.77
CA PHE A 97 -7.13 9.02 -8.07
C PHE A 97 -7.06 9.33 -9.58
N GLY A 98 -7.69 8.52 -10.43
CA GLY A 98 -7.83 8.79 -11.87
C GLY A 98 -6.67 8.32 -12.73
N GLY A 99 -5.84 7.42 -12.23
CA GLY A 99 -4.87 6.66 -12.99
C GLY A 99 -5.50 5.46 -13.72
N SER A 100 -4.68 4.73 -14.46
CA SER A 100 -5.09 3.51 -15.17
C SER A 100 -4.23 2.34 -14.74
N VAL A 101 -4.87 1.19 -14.57
CA VAL A 101 -4.21 -0.08 -14.28
C VAL A 101 -4.63 -1.07 -15.36
N ASN A 102 -3.68 -1.73 -15.97
CA ASN A 102 -3.90 -2.71 -17.02
C ASN A 102 -3.14 -4.01 -16.71
N LYS A 103 -3.54 -5.09 -17.36
CA LYS A 103 -2.71 -6.29 -17.36
C LYS A 103 -1.37 -5.98 -18.02
N SER A 104 -0.29 -6.29 -17.33
CA SER A 104 1.03 -6.19 -17.95
C SER A 104 1.17 -7.23 -19.05
N LYS A 105 1.80 -6.84 -20.14
CA LYS A 105 2.18 -7.76 -21.23
C LYS A 105 3.26 -8.73 -20.76
N VAL A 106 4.11 -8.27 -19.84
CA VAL A 106 5.16 -9.08 -19.19
C VAL A 106 4.77 -9.24 -17.73
N ARG A 107 4.48 -10.48 -17.35
CA ARG A 107 4.25 -10.81 -15.94
C ARG A 107 5.59 -10.77 -15.22
N GLU A 108 5.70 -9.96 -14.19
CA GLU A 108 6.94 -9.87 -13.39
C GLU A 108 6.82 -10.77 -12.15
N PHE A 109 7.48 -11.92 -12.21
CA PHE A 109 7.61 -12.84 -11.09
C PHE A 109 9.09 -13.17 -10.88
N GLY A 110 9.59 -12.96 -9.67
CA GLY A 110 10.98 -13.26 -9.31
C GLY A 110 11.81 -12.01 -9.06
N LEU A 111 13.11 -12.16 -9.21
CA LEU A 111 14.09 -11.10 -8.96
C LEU A 111 14.05 -10.06 -10.09
N ALA A 112 13.87 -8.81 -9.71
CA ALA A 112 13.88 -7.67 -10.62
C ALA A 112 14.81 -6.57 -10.11
N ASN A 113 15.49 -5.90 -11.06
CA ASN A 113 16.31 -4.73 -10.76
C ASN A 113 15.42 -3.49 -10.87
N ILE A 114 15.41 -2.67 -9.83
CA ILE A 114 14.74 -1.38 -9.86
C ILE A 114 15.74 -0.24 -9.78
N LYS A 115 15.41 0.83 -10.50
CA LYS A 115 16.19 2.06 -10.58
C LYS A 115 15.46 3.21 -9.92
N ARG A 116 16.15 3.98 -9.11
CA ARG A 116 15.64 5.22 -8.53
C ARG A 116 15.45 6.28 -9.62
N ILE A 117 14.25 6.78 -9.77
CA ILE A 117 13.90 7.91 -10.66
C ILE A 117 14.02 9.24 -9.90
N LYS A 118 13.50 9.27 -8.66
CA LYS A 118 13.55 10.46 -7.80
C LYS A 118 13.85 10.07 -6.35
N LYS A 119 14.52 10.98 -5.62
CA LYS A 119 14.68 10.85 -4.18
C LYS A 119 13.31 10.96 -3.50
N SER A 120 13.07 10.09 -2.52
CA SER A 120 11.85 10.09 -1.71
C SER A 120 12.19 9.66 -0.28
N ILE A 121 11.45 10.20 0.70
CA ILE A 121 11.58 9.77 2.09
C ILE A 121 11.23 8.28 2.24
N LEU A 122 10.27 7.79 1.46
CA LEU A 122 9.84 6.39 1.47
C LEU A 122 10.96 5.42 1.09
N THR A 123 11.89 5.86 0.25
CA THR A 123 13.01 5.04 -0.26
C THR A 123 14.36 5.48 0.28
N ARG A 124 14.39 6.20 1.42
CA ARG A 124 15.64 6.57 2.09
C ARG A 124 16.39 5.29 2.46
N ASN A 125 17.68 5.23 2.12
CA ASN A 125 18.57 4.08 2.35
C ASN A 125 18.14 2.76 1.66
N PHE A 126 17.17 2.81 0.75
CA PHE A 126 16.70 1.63 0.04
C PHE A 126 17.58 1.32 -1.19
N PHE A 127 18.07 2.34 -1.90
CA PHE A 127 18.90 2.18 -3.08
C PHE A 127 20.40 2.29 -2.73
N ASN A 128 21.24 1.53 -3.45
CA ASN A 128 22.68 1.66 -3.38
C ASN A 128 23.16 3.04 -3.94
N ARG A 129 24.46 3.29 -3.92
CA ARG A 129 25.04 4.56 -4.39
C ARG A 129 24.71 4.85 -5.85
N ASN A 130 24.58 3.82 -6.69
CA ASN A 130 24.22 3.93 -8.11
C ASN A 130 22.70 4.10 -8.34
N GLY A 131 21.92 4.13 -7.29
CA GLY A 131 20.47 4.25 -7.39
C GLY A 131 19.75 2.98 -7.83
N LEU A 132 20.37 1.81 -7.63
CA LEU A 132 19.84 0.49 -7.99
C LEU A 132 19.54 -0.32 -6.74
N ASN A 133 18.55 -1.20 -6.83
CA ASN A 133 18.31 -2.26 -5.86
C ASN A 133 17.62 -3.44 -6.52
N ASN A 134 17.77 -4.62 -5.93
CA ASN A 134 17.09 -5.83 -6.34
C ASN A 134 15.87 -6.06 -5.46
N VAL A 135 14.76 -6.39 -6.07
CA VAL A 135 13.49 -6.67 -5.38
C VAL A 135 12.84 -7.92 -5.94
N TRP A 136 12.02 -8.57 -5.13
CA TRP A 136 11.16 -9.64 -5.60
C TRP A 136 9.84 -9.05 -6.08
N MET A 137 9.52 -9.30 -7.34
CA MET A 137 8.25 -8.91 -7.95
C MET A 137 7.30 -10.09 -7.97
N SER A 138 6.01 -9.80 -7.80
CA SER A 138 4.93 -10.79 -7.89
C SER A 138 3.64 -10.07 -8.29
N HIS A 139 3.56 -9.69 -9.56
CA HIS A 139 2.37 -9.03 -10.10
C HIS A 139 2.16 -9.32 -11.59
N SER A 140 0.90 -9.25 -12.01
CA SER A 140 0.45 -9.38 -13.40
C SER A 140 -0.20 -8.11 -13.94
N ASP A 141 -0.43 -7.13 -13.08
CA ASP A 141 -1.07 -5.87 -13.43
C ASP A 141 -0.14 -4.70 -13.12
N GLU A 142 -0.14 -3.69 -13.96
CA GLU A 142 0.72 -2.50 -13.85
C GLU A 142 -0.08 -1.20 -13.91
N VAL A 143 0.42 -0.16 -13.26
CA VAL A 143 -0.11 1.20 -13.38
C VAL A 143 0.43 1.82 -14.65
N THR A 144 -0.38 1.90 -15.69
CA THR A 144 0.00 2.42 -17.01
C THR A 144 -0.19 3.93 -17.15
N LYS A 145 -1.07 4.53 -16.33
CA LYS A 145 -1.25 5.98 -16.24
C LYS A 145 -1.18 6.42 -14.79
N ILE A 146 -0.24 7.31 -14.50
CA ILE A 146 -0.04 7.87 -13.17
C ILE A 146 -1.15 8.89 -12.89
N PRO A 147 -1.78 8.87 -11.70
CA PRO A 147 -2.75 9.88 -11.31
C PRO A 147 -2.13 11.28 -11.24
N LYS A 148 -2.95 12.31 -11.47
CA LYS A 148 -2.53 13.71 -11.31
C LYS A 148 -2.02 13.94 -9.88
N GLY A 149 -0.87 14.58 -9.74
CA GLY A 149 -0.24 14.87 -8.45
C GLY A 149 0.69 13.77 -7.93
N PHE A 150 0.69 12.60 -8.53
CA PHE A 150 1.64 11.52 -8.19
C PHE A 150 2.94 11.63 -9.01
N LYS A 151 4.00 11.04 -8.50
CA LYS A 151 5.32 11.04 -9.15
C LYS A 151 5.90 9.63 -9.11
N VAL A 152 6.52 9.20 -10.22
CA VAL A 152 7.34 7.99 -10.22
C VAL A 152 8.62 8.26 -9.43
N ILE A 153 8.89 7.40 -8.46
CA ILE A 153 10.11 7.48 -7.64
C ILE A 153 11.10 6.37 -7.97
N ALA A 154 10.60 5.25 -8.51
CA ALA A 154 11.39 4.11 -8.96
C ALA A 154 10.66 3.37 -10.07
N SER A 155 11.39 2.62 -10.89
CA SER A 155 10.85 1.72 -11.91
C SER A 155 11.74 0.49 -12.09
N SER A 156 11.18 -0.60 -12.52
CA SER A 156 11.85 -1.76 -13.10
C SER A 156 12.19 -1.53 -14.57
#